data_ff7a22ea2dccbb427874eedc77eb125d
#
_entry.id   ff7a22ea2dccbb427874eedc77eb125d
#
_cell.length_a   1.000
_cell.length_b   1.000
_cell.length_c   1.000
_cell.angle_alpha   90.00
_cell.angle_beta   90.00
_cell.angle_gamma   90.00
#
_symmetry.space_group_name_H-M   'P 1'
#
loop_
_entity.id
_entity.type
_entity.pdbx_description
1 polymer ?
#
loop_
_entity_poly.entity_id
_entity_poly.type
_entity_poly.pdbx_seq_one_letter_code
_entity_poly.pdbx_strand_id
1 'polypeptide(L)'
;MGGAAAGEVASEMAATGIYRYLVDTWKSDQQVSEERFVHRLREAVELANLEIHNYAREHPEVRGMGTTATVAGIWRDRLYLAQIGDSRGYLVRSGEARQLTRDQSLTQRLVDVGELTEEEAEASERRNIILQALGPDALVKVDLSWQALQQGDVVIICSDGLSNLVRREDIAEAVNDEPDVAATCRRLVALANDRGGPDNITVVAVRVDGDGLPKIASDAPGYHEMVTSAERPALQPTSSFPATPRVVEAIQIPEATARAGSPTGLALAFLAIAMGILGLALLLRH
;
A
#
# COMPACT_ATOMS: atom_id res chain seq x y z
N MET A 1 -12.54 -11.42 -2.35
CA MET A 1 -12.84 -12.57 -3.23
C MET A 1 -12.93 -13.83 -2.39
N GLY A 2 -13.76 -14.79 -2.76
CA GLY A 2 -13.91 -16.04 -1.97
C GLY A 2 -14.78 -15.95 -0.71
N GLY A 3 -15.56 -14.89 -0.53
CA GLY A 3 -16.33 -14.60 0.67
C GLY A 3 -15.52 -13.85 1.74
N ALA A 4 -16.21 -13.22 2.72
CA ALA A 4 -15.57 -12.34 3.71
C ALA A 4 -14.44 -13.03 4.51
N ALA A 5 -14.68 -14.23 5.04
CA ALA A 5 -13.70 -14.96 5.85
C ALA A 5 -12.44 -15.35 5.06
N ALA A 6 -12.57 -15.71 3.78
CA ALA A 6 -11.42 -16.07 2.95
C ALA A 6 -10.60 -14.83 2.55
N GLY A 7 -11.23 -13.66 2.38
CA GLY A 7 -10.55 -12.39 2.16
C GLY A 7 -9.75 -11.94 3.38
N GLU A 8 -10.29 -12.11 4.59
CA GLU A 8 -9.59 -11.81 5.85
C GLU A 8 -8.32 -12.64 6.02
N VAL A 9 -8.38 -13.95 5.75
CA VAL A 9 -7.20 -14.83 5.81
C VAL A 9 -6.14 -14.37 4.79
N ALA A 10 -6.53 -14.11 3.54
CA ALA A 10 -5.61 -13.68 2.50
C ALA A 10 -4.93 -12.34 2.85
N SER A 11 -5.70 -11.37 3.39
CA SER A 11 -5.18 -10.06 3.75
C SER A 11 -4.22 -10.12 4.95
N GLU A 12 -4.51 -10.94 5.95
CA GLU A 12 -3.61 -11.17 7.09
C GLU A 12 -2.28 -11.81 6.64
N MET A 13 -2.37 -12.83 5.78
CA MET A 13 -1.18 -13.48 5.22
C MET A 13 -0.35 -12.49 4.41
N ALA A 14 -0.98 -11.68 3.55
CA ALA A 14 -0.29 -10.67 2.75
C ALA A 14 0.42 -9.65 3.64
N ALA A 15 -0.29 -9.01 4.57
CA ALA A 15 0.28 -7.98 5.44
C ALA A 15 1.45 -8.53 6.27
N THR A 16 1.26 -9.70 6.89
CA THR A 16 2.27 -10.32 7.76
C THR A 16 3.48 -10.79 6.96
N GLY A 17 3.27 -11.44 5.81
CA GLY A 17 4.33 -11.95 4.93
C GLY A 17 5.19 -10.83 4.38
N ILE A 18 4.55 -9.81 3.79
CA ILE A 18 5.23 -8.62 3.22
C ILE A 18 6.06 -7.91 4.30
N TYR A 19 5.43 -7.62 5.45
CA TYR A 19 6.12 -6.94 6.57
C TYR A 19 7.35 -7.73 7.03
N ARG A 20 7.20 -9.00 7.32
CA ARG A 20 8.28 -9.87 7.80
C ARG A 20 9.42 -9.92 6.80
N TYR A 21 9.12 -10.16 5.52
CA TYR A 21 10.12 -10.20 4.48
C TYR A 21 10.93 -8.90 4.39
N LEU A 22 10.25 -7.75 4.38
CA LEU A 22 10.91 -6.45 4.29
C LEU A 22 11.79 -6.16 5.49
N VAL A 23 11.32 -6.47 6.72
CA VAL A 23 12.10 -6.26 7.95
C VAL A 23 13.33 -7.16 7.99
N ASP A 24 13.19 -8.44 7.68
CA ASP A 24 14.28 -9.42 7.81
C ASP A 24 15.35 -9.19 6.75
N THR A 25 14.93 -8.93 5.50
CA THR A 25 15.88 -8.64 4.42
C THR A 25 16.57 -7.30 4.62
N TRP A 26 15.90 -6.31 5.18
CA TRP A 26 16.50 -5.02 5.50
C TRP A 26 17.59 -5.13 6.57
N LYS A 27 17.33 -5.87 7.65
CA LYS A 27 18.30 -6.08 8.73
C LYS A 27 19.55 -6.81 8.27
N SER A 28 19.44 -7.67 7.25
CA SER A 28 20.55 -8.48 6.72
C SER A 28 21.33 -7.79 5.60
N ASP A 29 20.84 -6.67 5.05
CA ASP A 29 21.43 -6.04 3.88
C ASP A 29 22.64 -5.18 4.26
N GLN A 30 23.83 -5.54 3.73
CA GLN A 30 25.07 -4.78 3.93
C GLN A 30 25.28 -3.69 2.87
N GLN A 31 24.58 -3.77 1.75
CA GLN A 31 24.67 -2.81 0.65
C GLN A 31 23.28 -2.31 0.27
N VAL A 32 22.94 -1.15 0.77
CA VAL A 32 21.62 -0.55 0.55
C VAL A 32 21.70 0.41 -0.63
N SER A 33 20.94 0.11 -1.70
CA SER A 33 20.75 1.00 -2.86
C SER A 33 19.25 1.15 -3.15
N GLU A 34 18.91 2.23 -3.87
CA GLU A 34 17.54 2.49 -4.32
C GLU A 34 16.98 1.30 -5.13
N GLU A 35 17.76 0.76 -6.06
CA GLU A 35 17.38 -0.37 -6.89
C GLU A 35 17.05 -1.62 -6.04
N ARG A 36 17.88 -1.91 -5.04
CA ARG A 36 17.65 -3.01 -4.11
C ARG A 36 16.41 -2.79 -3.25
N PHE A 37 16.20 -1.57 -2.80
CA PHE A 37 15.02 -1.21 -2.04
C PHE A 37 13.74 -1.48 -2.83
N VAL A 38 13.67 -0.98 -4.07
CA VAL A 38 12.52 -1.19 -4.96
C VAL A 38 12.35 -2.66 -5.34
N HIS A 39 13.45 -3.37 -5.60
CA HIS A 39 13.41 -4.80 -5.88
C HIS A 39 12.79 -5.58 -4.71
N ARG A 40 13.16 -5.25 -3.47
CA ARG A 40 12.60 -5.91 -2.29
C ARG A 40 11.13 -5.60 -2.06
N LEU A 41 10.67 -4.39 -2.36
CA LEU A 41 9.24 -4.07 -2.32
C LEU A 41 8.46 -4.98 -3.27
N ARG A 42 8.94 -5.14 -4.50
CA ARG A 42 8.34 -6.04 -5.48
C ARG A 42 8.36 -7.48 -5.01
N GLU A 43 9.53 -7.97 -4.64
CA GLU A 43 9.76 -9.36 -4.23
C GLU A 43 8.90 -9.74 -3.03
N ALA A 44 8.73 -8.82 -2.05
CA ALA A 44 7.85 -9.04 -0.91
C ALA A 44 6.40 -9.32 -1.32
N VAL A 45 5.87 -8.54 -2.27
CA VAL A 45 4.50 -8.71 -2.78
C VAL A 45 4.36 -10.01 -3.58
N GLU A 46 5.36 -10.35 -4.40
CA GLU A 46 5.36 -11.57 -5.20
C GLU A 46 5.46 -12.84 -4.35
N LEU A 47 6.27 -12.81 -3.30
CA LEU A 47 6.38 -13.92 -2.35
C LEU A 47 5.08 -14.09 -1.54
N ALA A 48 4.49 -13.00 -1.08
CA ALA A 48 3.19 -13.06 -0.41
C ALA A 48 2.10 -13.64 -1.33
N ASN A 49 2.09 -13.27 -2.62
CA ASN A 49 1.20 -13.87 -3.60
C ASN A 49 1.38 -15.40 -3.68
N LEU A 50 2.61 -15.85 -3.82
CA LEU A 50 2.92 -17.28 -3.94
C LEU A 50 2.50 -18.05 -2.68
N GLU A 51 2.71 -17.46 -1.49
CA GLU A 51 2.30 -18.06 -0.22
C GLU A 51 0.78 -18.22 -0.14
N ILE A 52 0.02 -17.15 -0.44
CA ILE A 52 -1.45 -17.18 -0.45
C ILE A 52 -1.97 -18.19 -1.49
N HIS A 53 -1.40 -18.19 -2.69
CA HIS A 53 -1.78 -19.10 -3.75
C HIS A 53 -1.59 -20.57 -3.34
N ASN A 54 -0.43 -20.91 -2.75
CA ASN A 54 -0.13 -22.27 -2.30
C ASN A 54 -1.05 -22.68 -1.14
N TYR A 55 -1.26 -21.78 -0.16
CA TYR A 55 -2.16 -22.03 0.95
C TYR A 55 -3.59 -22.34 0.47
N ALA A 56 -4.11 -21.54 -0.46
CA ALA A 56 -5.45 -21.76 -1.04
C ALA A 56 -5.59 -23.09 -1.80
N ARG A 57 -4.48 -23.62 -2.34
CA ARG A 57 -4.45 -24.94 -3.00
C ARG A 57 -4.48 -26.10 -2.03
N GLU A 58 -3.84 -25.92 -0.87
CA GLU A 58 -3.73 -26.94 0.18
C GLU A 58 -4.96 -26.96 1.10
N HIS A 59 -5.75 -25.86 1.13
CA HIS A 59 -6.89 -25.65 2.01
C HIS A 59 -8.17 -25.40 1.19
N PRO A 60 -8.95 -26.45 0.89
CA PRO A 60 -10.15 -26.34 0.05
C PRO A 60 -11.21 -25.34 0.57
N GLU A 61 -11.28 -25.12 1.88
CA GLU A 61 -12.19 -24.20 2.55
C GLU A 61 -11.95 -22.73 2.21
N VAL A 62 -10.72 -22.37 1.83
CA VAL A 62 -10.34 -21.02 1.38
C VAL A 62 -9.93 -20.97 -0.09
N ARG A 63 -10.35 -21.96 -0.87
CA ARG A 63 -10.05 -22.04 -2.30
C ARG A 63 -10.46 -20.79 -3.06
N GLY A 64 -9.54 -20.22 -3.83
CA GLY A 64 -9.78 -19.01 -4.61
C GLY A 64 -9.81 -17.73 -3.76
N MET A 65 -9.33 -17.79 -2.51
CA MET A 65 -9.13 -16.59 -1.71
C MET A 65 -8.16 -15.64 -2.40
N GLY A 66 -8.36 -14.35 -2.16
CA GLY A 66 -7.48 -13.32 -2.68
C GLY A 66 -7.67 -11.99 -1.98
N THR A 67 -6.68 -11.14 -2.11
CA THR A 67 -6.68 -9.79 -1.56
C THR A 67 -5.93 -8.83 -2.48
N THR A 68 -6.19 -7.54 -2.33
CA THR A 68 -5.35 -6.48 -2.89
C THR A 68 -4.15 -6.23 -1.98
N ALA A 69 -3.13 -5.55 -2.48
CA ALA A 69 -2.04 -5.03 -1.65
C ALA A 69 -1.53 -3.71 -2.21
N THR A 70 -1.39 -2.70 -1.35
CA THR A 70 -0.69 -1.45 -1.63
C THR A 70 0.37 -1.25 -0.55
N VAL A 71 1.64 -1.34 -0.94
CA VAL A 71 2.80 -1.26 -0.06
C VAL A 71 3.54 0.02 -0.32
N ALA A 72 3.75 0.83 0.71
CA ALA A 72 4.53 2.06 0.64
C ALA A 72 5.85 1.90 1.37
N GLY A 73 6.92 2.37 0.75
CA GLY A 73 8.24 2.45 1.35
C GLY A 73 8.91 3.79 1.05
N ILE A 74 9.58 4.38 2.03
CA ILE A 74 10.30 5.63 1.86
C ILE A 74 11.80 5.34 1.83
N TRP A 75 12.45 5.82 0.77
CA TRP A 75 13.89 5.81 0.61
C TRP A 75 14.39 7.23 0.38
N ARG A 76 15.13 7.78 1.35
CA ARG A 76 15.58 9.18 1.33
C ARG A 76 14.39 10.15 1.19
N ASP A 77 14.35 10.90 0.09
CA ASP A 77 13.32 11.89 -0.24
C ASP A 77 12.26 11.37 -1.22
N ARG A 78 12.16 10.05 -1.37
CA ARG A 78 11.21 9.42 -2.31
C ARG A 78 10.35 8.37 -1.65
N LEU A 79 9.08 8.39 -2.00
CA LEU A 79 8.10 7.35 -1.73
C LEU A 79 8.09 6.39 -2.91
N TYR A 80 8.08 5.10 -2.63
CA TYR A 80 7.88 4.02 -3.59
C TYR A 80 6.64 3.25 -3.20
N LEU A 81 5.85 2.90 -4.19
CA LEU A 81 4.63 2.12 -4.02
C LEU A 81 4.74 0.85 -4.84
N ALA A 82 4.36 -0.28 -4.24
CA ALA A 82 4.17 -1.56 -4.92
C ALA A 82 2.72 -1.98 -4.76
N GLN A 83 2.02 -2.20 -5.87
CA GLN A 83 0.58 -2.39 -5.87
C GLN A 83 0.13 -3.61 -6.66
N ILE A 84 -0.89 -4.26 -6.11
CA ILE A 84 -1.76 -5.24 -6.75
C ILE A 84 -3.21 -4.90 -6.38
N GLY A 85 -4.08 -4.75 -7.38
CA GLY A 85 -5.51 -4.48 -7.21
C GLY A 85 -5.88 -3.00 -7.34
N ASP A 86 -6.90 -2.58 -6.60
CA ASP A 86 -7.57 -1.28 -6.67
C ASP A 86 -7.59 -0.49 -5.36
N SER A 87 -6.87 -0.97 -4.34
CA SER A 87 -6.58 -0.14 -3.16
C SER A 87 -5.69 1.02 -3.57
N ARG A 88 -5.92 2.22 -3.03
CA ARG A 88 -5.32 3.44 -3.55
C ARG A 88 -4.34 4.10 -2.58
N GLY A 89 -3.29 4.69 -3.15
CA GLY A 89 -2.39 5.61 -2.46
C GLY A 89 -2.57 7.04 -2.98
N TYR A 90 -2.65 7.99 -2.05
CA TYR A 90 -2.76 9.42 -2.34
C TYR A 90 -1.64 10.20 -1.67
N LEU A 91 -1.24 11.31 -2.27
CA LEU A 91 -0.43 12.34 -1.64
C LEU A 91 -1.25 13.60 -1.50
N VAL A 92 -1.32 14.15 -0.29
CA VAL A 92 -1.89 15.48 -0.04
C VAL A 92 -0.73 16.46 0.12
N ARG A 93 -0.69 17.45 -0.77
CA ARG A 93 0.31 18.51 -0.84
C ARG A 93 -0.36 19.83 -1.16
N SER A 94 -0.03 20.88 -0.41
CA SER A 94 -0.54 22.24 -0.65
C SER A 94 -2.06 22.32 -0.77
N GLY A 95 -2.77 21.49 -0.02
CA GLY A 95 -4.24 21.49 0.00
C GLY A 95 -4.91 20.64 -1.08
N GLU A 96 -4.15 19.94 -1.92
CA GLU A 96 -4.68 19.05 -2.96
C GLU A 96 -4.28 17.60 -2.72
N ALA A 97 -5.22 16.67 -2.95
CA ALA A 97 -4.94 15.24 -2.96
C ALA A 97 -4.76 14.75 -4.41
N ARG A 98 -3.66 14.01 -4.63
CA ARG A 98 -3.35 13.38 -5.92
C ARG A 98 -3.15 11.89 -5.74
N GLN A 99 -3.80 11.09 -6.59
CA GLN A 99 -3.61 9.64 -6.58
C GLN A 99 -2.23 9.28 -7.14
N LEU A 100 -1.52 8.42 -6.41
CA LEU A 100 -0.17 7.95 -6.74
C LEU A 100 -0.15 6.54 -7.31
N THR A 101 -1.26 5.82 -7.20
CA THR A 101 -1.44 4.45 -7.70
C THR A 101 -2.34 4.45 -8.91
N ARG A 102 -2.30 3.38 -9.68
CA ARG A 102 -3.20 3.15 -10.82
C ARG A 102 -3.96 1.87 -10.59
N ASP A 103 -5.29 1.94 -10.58
CA ASP A 103 -6.13 0.79 -10.28
C ASP A 103 -5.94 -0.31 -11.32
N GLN A 104 -5.78 -1.54 -10.88
CA GLN A 104 -5.79 -2.72 -11.74
C GLN A 104 -7.23 -3.24 -11.88
N SER A 105 -8.13 -2.37 -12.36
CA SER A 105 -9.56 -2.62 -12.57
C SER A 105 -9.93 -2.59 -14.05
N LEU A 106 -11.10 -3.17 -14.36
CA LEU A 106 -11.65 -3.14 -15.73
C LEU A 106 -11.93 -1.70 -16.17
N THR A 107 -12.52 -0.88 -15.29
CA THR A 107 -12.85 0.51 -15.61
C THR A 107 -11.60 1.34 -15.86
N GLN A 108 -10.54 1.19 -15.05
CA GLN A 108 -9.26 1.85 -15.32
C GLN A 108 -8.68 1.43 -16.68
N ARG A 109 -8.79 0.14 -17.02
CA ARG A 109 -8.32 -0.33 -18.33
C ARG A 109 -9.07 0.31 -19.49
N LEU A 110 -10.39 0.55 -19.34
CA LEU A 110 -11.21 1.24 -20.34
C LEU A 110 -10.86 2.73 -20.45
N VAL A 111 -10.54 3.38 -19.33
CA VAL A 111 -9.99 4.76 -19.34
C VAL A 111 -8.67 4.82 -20.07
N ASP A 112 -7.77 3.87 -19.83
CA ASP A 112 -6.43 3.82 -20.44
C ASP A 112 -6.46 3.71 -21.97
N VAL A 113 -7.47 3.03 -22.51
CA VAL A 113 -7.66 2.90 -23.98
C VAL A 113 -8.60 3.96 -24.55
N GLY A 114 -9.09 4.90 -23.74
CA GLY A 114 -9.94 6.00 -24.15
C GLY A 114 -11.40 5.62 -24.42
N GLU A 115 -11.85 4.47 -23.92
CA GLU A 115 -13.26 4.03 -24.05
C GLU A 115 -14.16 4.62 -22.97
N LEU A 116 -13.61 5.04 -21.82
CA LEU A 116 -14.30 5.76 -20.76
C LEU A 116 -13.50 6.98 -20.33
N THR A 117 -14.20 8.00 -19.84
CA THR A 117 -13.59 9.08 -19.03
C THR A 117 -13.41 8.62 -17.57
N GLU A 118 -12.63 9.34 -16.79
CA GLU A 118 -12.49 9.06 -15.34
C GLU A 118 -13.85 9.14 -14.62
N GLU A 119 -14.69 10.13 -14.97
CA GLU A 119 -16.01 10.33 -14.38
C GLU A 119 -16.97 9.17 -14.74
N GLU A 120 -16.94 8.70 -15.98
CA GLU A 120 -17.73 7.53 -16.41
C GLU A 120 -17.27 6.24 -15.72
N ALA A 121 -15.97 6.09 -15.50
CA ALA A 121 -15.39 4.95 -14.78
C ALA A 121 -15.83 4.93 -13.32
N GLU A 122 -15.80 6.08 -12.63
CA GLU A 122 -16.26 6.22 -11.24
C GLU A 122 -17.76 5.93 -11.10
N ALA A 123 -18.58 6.32 -12.09
CA ALA A 123 -20.03 6.08 -12.09
C ALA A 123 -20.42 4.66 -12.55
N SER A 124 -19.48 3.87 -13.06
CA SER A 124 -19.75 2.56 -13.65
C SER A 124 -20.14 1.52 -12.59
N GLU A 125 -21.17 0.71 -12.88
CA GLU A 125 -21.53 -0.47 -12.07
C GLU A 125 -20.41 -1.53 -12.07
N ARG A 126 -19.48 -1.47 -13.03
CA ARG A 126 -18.35 -2.40 -13.19
C ARG A 126 -17.07 -1.94 -12.49
N ARG A 127 -17.11 -0.84 -11.72
CA ARG A 127 -15.92 -0.28 -11.04
C ARG A 127 -15.24 -1.25 -10.09
N ASN A 128 -15.98 -2.20 -9.50
CA ASN A 128 -15.46 -3.20 -8.56
C ASN A 128 -14.89 -4.45 -9.24
N ILE A 129 -14.77 -4.48 -10.60
CA ILE A 129 -14.16 -5.61 -11.31
C ILE A 129 -12.65 -5.40 -11.34
N ILE A 130 -11.95 -6.08 -10.42
CA ILE A 130 -10.49 -6.08 -10.40
C ILE A 130 -9.92 -7.12 -11.37
N LEU A 131 -8.85 -6.75 -12.05
CA LEU A 131 -8.18 -7.58 -13.05
C LEU A 131 -7.07 -8.43 -12.46
N GLN A 132 -6.56 -8.03 -11.29
CA GLN A 132 -5.45 -8.72 -10.61
C GLN A 132 -5.60 -8.60 -9.09
N ALA A 133 -5.34 -9.72 -8.39
CA ALA A 133 -5.30 -9.81 -6.94
C ALA A 133 -4.21 -10.80 -6.52
N LEU A 134 -3.76 -10.73 -5.26
CA LEU A 134 -2.91 -11.75 -4.67
C LEU A 134 -3.73 -13.02 -4.39
N GLY A 135 -3.18 -14.18 -4.70
CA GLY A 135 -3.71 -15.51 -4.37
C GLY A 135 -4.34 -16.29 -5.52
N PRO A 136 -5.28 -15.74 -6.33
CA PRO A 136 -5.92 -16.49 -7.40
C PRO A 136 -4.94 -17.10 -8.40
N ASP A 137 -3.94 -16.33 -8.82
CA ASP A 137 -2.94 -16.76 -9.79
C ASP A 137 -1.56 -16.93 -9.12
N ALA A 138 -0.78 -17.89 -9.57
CA ALA A 138 0.56 -18.14 -9.04
C ALA A 138 1.56 -16.99 -9.33
N LEU A 139 1.31 -16.24 -10.40
CA LEU A 139 2.15 -15.12 -10.82
C LEU A 139 1.30 -13.84 -10.89
N VAL A 140 1.85 -12.76 -10.39
CA VAL A 140 1.25 -11.42 -10.46
C VAL A 140 2.25 -10.43 -11.05
N LYS A 141 1.73 -9.38 -11.68
CA LYS A 141 2.54 -8.26 -12.15
C LYS A 141 2.38 -7.11 -11.16
N VAL A 142 3.37 -6.94 -10.30
CA VAL A 142 3.39 -5.83 -9.34
C VAL A 142 3.60 -4.51 -10.09
N ASP A 143 2.68 -3.59 -9.90
CA ASP A 143 2.83 -2.22 -10.38
C ASP A 143 3.69 -1.43 -9.40
N LEU A 144 4.74 -0.78 -9.93
CA LEU A 144 5.66 0.03 -9.14
C LEU A 144 5.53 1.49 -9.57
N SER A 145 5.33 2.35 -8.59
CA SER A 145 5.34 3.79 -8.81
C SER A 145 6.19 4.51 -7.76
N TRP A 146 6.55 5.76 -8.04
CA TRP A 146 7.35 6.57 -7.12
C TRP A 146 6.86 8.02 -7.09
N GLN A 147 7.21 8.73 -6.02
CA GLN A 147 6.90 10.14 -5.84
C GLN A 147 8.00 10.83 -5.01
N ALA A 148 8.52 11.95 -5.49
CA ALA A 148 9.37 12.80 -4.67
C ALA A 148 8.58 13.45 -3.54
N LEU A 149 9.10 13.35 -2.32
CA LEU A 149 8.48 13.88 -1.11
C LEU A 149 9.04 15.27 -0.76
N GLN A 150 8.21 16.07 -0.11
CA GLN A 150 8.62 17.31 0.53
C GLN A 150 8.13 17.36 1.97
N GLN A 151 8.68 18.26 2.75
CA GLN A 151 8.23 18.49 4.11
C GLN A 151 6.77 18.92 4.15
N GLY A 152 5.98 18.28 5.03
CA GLY A 152 4.57 18.57 5.21
C GLY A 152 3.62 17.74 4.34
N ASP A 153 4.14 16.90 3.44
CA ASP A 153 3.31 15.96 2.68
C ASP A 153 2.57 15.01 3.62
N VAL A 154 1.35 14.63 3.21
CA VAL A 154 0.62 13.54 3.89
C VAL A 154 0.29 12.46 2.87
N VAL A 155 0.79 11.25 3.13
CA VAL A 155 0.48 10.06 2.35
C VAL A 155 -0.73 9.38 2.96
N ILE A 156 -1.74 9.09 2.15
CA ILE A 156 -2.93 8.31 2.54
C ILE A 156 -2.94 7.04 1.70
N ILE A 157 -3.09 5.89 2.35
CA ILE A 157 -3.35 4.62 1.67
C ILE A 157 -4.68 4.10 2.18
N CYS A 158 -5.53 3.60 1.27
CA CYS A 158 -6.86 3.13 1.64
C CYS A 158 -7.34 1.97 0.78
N SER A 159 -8.30 1.21 1.34
CA SER A 159 -9.09 0.25 0.60
C SER A 159 -10.15 0.96 -0.27
N ASP A 160 -10.73 0.21 -1.18
CA ASP A 160 -11.84 0.64 -2.03
C ASP A 160 -13.10 1.02 -1.24
N GLY A 161 -13.30 0.44 -0.04
CA GLY A 161 -14.36 0.85 0.89
C GLY A 161 -14.29 2.33 1.28
N LEU A 162 -13.08 2.96 1.25
CA LEU A 162 -12.97 4.42 1.34
C LEU A 162 -13.13 5.08 -0.02
N SER A 163 -12.30 4.72 -1.00
CA SER A 163 -12.16 5.47 -2.26
C SER A 163 -13.41 5.41 -3.16
N ASN A 164 -14.29 4.43 -2.95
CA ASN A 164 -15.59 4.35 -3.62
C ASN A 164 -16.62 5.37 -3.08
N LEU A 165 -16.40 5.91 -1.88
CA LEU A 165 -17.34 6.79 -1.18
C LEU A 165 -16.78 8.20 -0.90
N VAL A 166 -15.46 8.30 -0.75
CA VAL A 166 -14.78 9.53 -0.35
C VAL A 166 -13.90 10.01 -1.51
N ARG A 167 -14.18 11.21 -2.01
CA ARG A 167 -13.48 11.79 -3.15
C ARG A 167 -12.15 12.39 -2.75
N ARG A 168 -11.30 12.70 -3.73
CA ARG A 168 -9.99 13.35 -3.53
C ARG A 168 -10.10 14.67 -2.76
N GLU A 169 -11.13 15.45 -3.05
CA GLU A 169 -11.40 16.73 -2.42
C GLU A 169 -11.72 16.56 -0.93
N ASP A 170 -12.52 15.54 -0.57
CA ASP A 170 -12.84 15.21 0.82
C ASP A 170 -11.57 14.74 1.58
N ILE A 171 -10.68 13.99 0.93
CA ILE A 171 -9.40 13.55 1.52
C ILE A 171 -8.52 14.77 1.80
N ALA A 172 -8.40 15.69 0.83
CA ALA A 172 -7.62 16.90 0.99
C ALA A 172 -8.18 17.78 2.14
N GLU A 173 -9.49 17.96 2.21
CA GLU A 173 -10.16 18.70 3.28
C GLU A 173 -9.89 18.06 4.65
N ALA A 174 -10.05 16.72 4.77
CA ALA A 174 -9.83 16.03 6.02
C ALA A 174 -8.39 16.18 6.53
N VAL A 175 -7.40 16.15 5.63
CA VAL A 175 -5.98 16.33 5.98
C VAL A 175 -5.68 17.78 6.36
N ASN A 176 -6.27 18.76 5.67
CA ASN A 176 -6.03 20.20 5.92
C ASN A 176 -6.63 20.66 7.25
N ASP A 177 -7.81 20.14 7.59
CA ASP A 177 -8.52 20.53 8.80
C ASP A 177 -7.95 19.86 10.07
N GLU A 178 -7.33 18.68 9.90
CA GLU A 178 -6.85 17.86 11.02
C GLU A 178 -5.33 17.73 11.01
N PRO A 179 -4.61 18.41 11.91
CA PRO A 179 -3.15 18.24 12.01
C PRO A 179 -2.73 16.86 12.54
N ASP A 180 -3.59 16.16 13.30
CA ASP A 180 -3.35 14.81 13.78
C ASP A 180 -3.78 13.76 12.74
N VAL A 181 -2.81 12.98 12.25
CA VAL A 181 -3.07 11.93 11.25
C VAL A 181 -4.04 10.84 11.74
N ALA A 182 -4.08 10.58 13.05
CA ALA A 182 -5.04 9.63 13.61
C ALA A 182 -6.46 10.20 13.60
N ALA A 183 -6.63 11.50 13.85
CA ALA A 183 -7.92 12.18 13.70
C ALA A 183 -8.36 12.22 12.24
N THR A 184 -7.43 12.49 11.31
CA THR A 184 -7.68 12.40 9.85
C THR A 184 -8.23 11.01 9.47
N CYS A 185 -7.59 9.92 9.90
CA CYS A 185 -8.07 8.56 9.62
C CYS A 185 -9.48 8.34 10.17
N ARG A 186 -9.75 8.73 11.42
CA ARG A 186 -11.08 8.58 12.03
C ARG A 186 -12.15 9.37 11.27
N ARG A 187 -11.83 10.60 10.85
CA ARG A 187 -12.74 11.43 10.06
C ARG A 187 -13.07 10.79 8.72
N LEU A 188 -12.06 10.30 7.99
CA LEU A 188 -12.26 9.65 6.69
C LEU A 188 -13.11 8.37 6.81
N VAL A 189 -12.85 7.54 7.82
CA VAL A 189 -13.66 6.33 8.08
C VAL A 189 -15.10 6.70 8.45
N ALA A 190 -15.29 7.71 9.31
CA ALA A 190 -16.64 8.20 9.68
C ALA A 190 -17.40 8.70 8.44
N LEU A 191 -16.75 9.52 7.60
CA LEU A 191 -17.34 10.04 6.38
C LEU A 191 -17.77 8.92 5.40
N ALA A 192 -16.97 7.88 5.24
CA ALA A 192 -17.33 6.75 4.40
C ALA A 192 -18.52 5.96 4.99
N ASN A 193 -18.54 5.76 6.32
CA ASN A 193 -19.67 5.12 7.00
C ASN A 193 -20.97 5.93 6.86
N ASP A 194 -20.91 7.26 7.02
CA ASP A 194 -22.06 8.17 6.86
C ASP A 194 -22.60 8.15 5.42
N ARG A 195 -21.76 7.84 4.44
CA ARG A 195 -22.13 7.64 3.02
C ARG A 195 -22.58 6.21 2.70
N GLY A 196 -22.80 5.38 3.72
CA GLY A 196 -23.40 4.06 3.60
C GLY A 196 -22.50 2.88 3.97
N GLY A 197 -21.19 3.01 3.94
CA GLY A 197 -20.20 2.02 4.40
C GLY A 197 -20.50 0.56 4.01
N PRO A 198 -20.69 0.21 2.74
CA PRO A 198 -21.13 -1.13 2.33
C PRO A 198 -20.01 -2.19 2.44
N ASP A 199 -18.77 -1.76 2.64
CA ASP A 199 -17.59 -2.62 2.67
C ASP A 199 -16.65 -2.24 3.82
N ASN A 200 -15.64 -3.06 4.05
CA ASN A 200 -14.58 -2.82 5.03
C ASN A 200 -13.76 -1.58 4.65
N ILE A 201 -13.63 -0.64 5.57
CA ILE A 201 -12.91 0.62 5.35
C ILE A 201 -11.59 0.59 6.10
N THR A 202 -10.50 0.62 5.36
CA THR A 202 -9.15 0.72 5.93
C THR A 202 -8.49 2.00 5.42
N VAL A 203 -7.92 2.79 6.35
CA VAL A 203 -7.19 4.01 6.04
C VAL A 203 -5.91 4.07 6.85
N VAL A 204 -4.82 4.41 6.19
CA VAL A 204 -3.53 4.71 6.83
C VAL A 204 -3.05 6.07 6.37
N ALA A 205 -2.65 6.90 7.33
CA ALA A 205 -2.10 8.22 7.07
C ALA A 205 -0.69 8.35 7.64
N VAL A 206 0.22 8.92 6.85
CA VAL A 206 1.59 9.22 7.27
C VAL A 206 1.90 10.67 6.92
N ARG A 207 2.26 11.48 7.91
CA ARG A 207 2.80 12.82 7.68
C ARG A 207 4.31 12.73 7.51
N VAL A 208 4.81 13.39 6.49
CA VAL A 208 6.23 13.39 6.14
C VAL A 208 6.86 14.67 6.70
N ASP A 209 7.61 14.52 7.78
CA ASP A 209 8.28 15.61 8.47
C ASP A 209 9.79 15.31 8.55
N GLY A 210 10.62 16.35 8.46
CA GLY A 210 12.06 16.22 8.65
C GLY A 210 12.85 17.36 8.00
N ASP A 211 13.89 17.83 8.69
CA ASP A 211 14.73 18.93 8.22
C ASP A 211 15.59 18.56 6.98
N GLY A 212 15.73 17.26 6.70
CA GLY A 212 16.46 16.76 5.53
C GLY A 212 15.64 16.68 4.24
N LEU A 213 14.33 16.94 4.31
CA LEU A 213 13.47 16.91 3.14
C LEU A 213 13.47 18.26 2.40
N PRO A 214 13.36 18.25 1.07
CA PRO A 214 13.23 19.50 0.32
C PRO A 214 11.93 20.22 0.71
N LYS A 215 11.98 21.56 0.72
CA LYS A 215 10.78 22.38 0.94
C LYS A 215 9.87 22.39 -0.27
N ILE A 216 10.42 22.12 -1.44
CA ILE A 216 9.71 22.02 -2.72
C ILE A 216 10.23 20.76 -3.40
N ALA A 217 9.33 19.85 -3.73
CA ALA A 217 9.68 18.66 -4.48
C ALA A 217 9.97 19.00 -5.95
N SER A 218 10.83 18.20 -6.58
CA SER A 218 11.22 18.37 -7.98
C SER A 218 10.08 18.10 -8.96
N ASP A 219 9.14 17.21 -8.56
CA ASP A 219 8.11 16.71 -9.44
C ASP A 219 6.71 17.00 -8.89
N ALA A 220 5.75 17.21 -9.79
CA ALA A 220 4.34 17.34 -9.42
C ALA A 220 3.82 16.01 -8.86
N PRO A 221 2.94 16.02 -7.83
CA PRO A 221 2.34 14.79 -7.33
C PRO A 221 1.49 14.10 -8.38
N GLY A 222 1.61 12.77 -8.47
CA GLY A 222 0.86 11.95 -9.40
C GLY A 222 1.40 10.53 -9.54
N TYR A 223 0.81 9.76 -10.45
CA TYR A 223 1.30 8.44 -10.78
C TYR A 223 2.54 8.54 -11.67
N HIS A 224 3.69 8.15 -11.13
CA HIS A 224 4.94 8.04 -11.87
C HIS A 224 5.36 6.57 -11.93
N GLU A 225 5.11 5.92 -13.06
CA GLU A 225 5.47 4.52 -13.26
C GLU A 225 6.98 4.31 -13.17
N MET A 226 7.38 3.26 -12.46
CA MET A 226 8.77 2.85 -12.40
C MET A 226 9.03 1.66 -13.33
N VAL A 227 9.65 1.93 -14.47
CA VAL A 227 10.07 0.87 -15.40
C VAL A 227 11.37 0.25 -14.89
N THR A 228 11.30 -1.00 -14.45
CA THR A 228 12.50 -1.75 -14.03
C THR A 228 12.93 -2.67 -15.14
N SER A 229 14.15 -2.51 -15.62
CA SER A 229 14.77 -3.30 -16.68
C SER A 229 15.34 -4.63 -16.16
N ALA A 230 14.58 -5.49 -15.55
CA ALA A 230 15.05 -6.80 -15.13
C ALA A 230 14.18 -7.91 -15.69
N GLU A 231 14.69 -8.62 -16.70
CA GLU A 231 14.28 -10.00 -16.98
C GLU A 231 14.62 -10.86 -15.76
N ARG A 232 13.65 -11.60 -15.25
CA ARG A 232 13.77 -12.36 -13.99
C ARG A 232 14.41 -13.70 -14.15
N PRO A 233 15.30 -14.09 -13.22
CA PRO A 233 15.43 -15.48 -12.85
C PRO A 233 14.18 -15.93 -12.06
N ALA A 234 13.66 -17.12 -12.34
CA ALA A 234 12.53 -17.68 -11.60
C ALA A 234 12.81 -17.66 -10.08
N LEU A 235 11.88 -17.08 -9.30
CA LEU A 235 11.95 -17.07 -7.85
C LEU A 235 11.95 -18.52 -7.34
N GLN A 236 13.04 -18.94 -6.72
CA GLN A 236 13.06 -20.15 -5.91
C GLN A 236 12.77 -19.74 -4.46
N PRO A 237 11.77 -20.33 -3.80
CA PRO A 237 11.51 -20.04 -2.41
C PRO A 237 12.70 -20.47 -1.55
N THR A 238 13.48 -19.51 -1.07
CA THR A 238 14.68 -19.74 -0.25
C THR A 238 14.40 -19.80 1.24
N SER A 239 13.16 -19.57 1.68
CA SER A 239 12.75 -19.73 3.07
C SER A 239 11.31 -20.24 3.17
N SER A 240 11.13 -21.35 3.87
CA SER A 240 9.82 -21.82 4.30
C SER A 240 9.32 -20.91 5.44
N PHE A 241 8.24 -20.18 5.19
CA PHE A 241 7.53 -19.49 6.27
C PHE A 241 6.91 -20.53 7.22
N PRO A 242 6.85 -20.28 8.54
CA PRO A 242 6.18 -21.20 9.46
C PRO A 242 4.68 -21.25 9.14
N ALA A 243 4.19 -22.46 8.94
CA ALA A 243 2.86 -22.80 8.43
C ALA A 243 1.69 -22.58 9.40
N THR A 244 1.72 -21.60 10.28
CA THR A 244 0.56 -21.31 11.15
C THR A 244 0.43 -19.82 11.37
N PRO A 245 -0.68 -19.20 10.93
CA PRO A 245 -1.01 -17.85 11.37
C PRO A 245 -1.23 -17.90 12.89
N ARG A 246 -0.32 -17.31 13.64
CA ARG A 246 -0.63 -16.93 15.03
C ARG A 246 -1.45 -15.67 14.93
N VAL A 247 -2.62 -15.68 15.55
CA VAL A 247 -3.40 -14.46 15.83
C VAL A 247 -2.42 -13.44 16.41
N VAL A 248 -2.09 -12.42 15.62
CA VAL A 248 -1.30 -11.30 16.10
C VAL A 248 -2.31 -10.41 16.81
N GLU A 249 -2.28 -10.37 18.15
CA GLU A 249 -2.93 -9.28 18.87
C GLU A 249 -2.53 -7.97 18.22
N ALA A 250 -3.52 -7.11 17.99
CA ALA A 250 -3.31 -5.81 17.37
C ALA A 250 -2.06 -5.15 17.97
N ILE A 251 -1.04 -4.95 17.14
CA ILE A 251 0.20 -4.31 17.58
C ILE A 251 -0.20 -2.88 17.94
N GLN A 252 -0.33 -2.62 19.24
CA GLN A 252 -0.41 -1.25 19.74
C GLN A 252 0.95 -0.62 19.46
N ILE A 253 0.98 0.29 18.49
CA ILE A 253 2.18 1.05 18.17
C ILE A 253 2.42 2.01 19.32
N PRO A 254 3.57 1.90 20.06
CA PRO A 254 3.93 2.92 21.03
C PRO A 254 4.02 4.26 20.28
N GLU A 255 3.47 5.32 20.85
CA GLU A 255 3.68 6.68 20.35
C GLU A 255 5.19 6.95 20.27
N ALA A 256 5.75 6.79 19.08
CA ALA A 256 7.14 7.10 18.83
C ALA A 256 7.26 8.62 18.66
N THR A 257 7.53 9.31 19.77
CA THR A 257 8.12 10.66 19.71
C THR A 257 9.53 10.52 19.17
N ALA A 258 9.69 10.58 17.85
CA ALA A 258 10.99 10.65 17.22
C ALA A 258 11.62 12.01 17.54
N ARG A 259 12.57 12.03 18.48
CA ARG A 259 13.49 13.17 18.66
C ARG A 259 14.48 13.16 17.52
N ALA A 260 14.43 14.22 16.73
CA ALA A 260 15.43 14.51 15.70
C ALA A 260 16.81 14.65 16.35
N GLY A 261 17.74 13.82 15.89
CA GLY A 261 19.15 13.91 16.32
C GLY A 261 20.07 13.22 15.33
N SER A 262 20.62 13.98 14.43
CA SER A 262 21.77 13.82 13.56
C SER A 262 21.51 13.62 12.06
N PRO A 263 22.30 14.27 11.17
CA PRO A 263 22.03 14.35 9.72
C PRO A 263 22.42 13.10 8.91
N THR A 264 22.68 11.97 9.54
CA THR A 264 23.08 10.72 8.90
C THR A 264 22.09 9.55 9.12
N GLY A 265 20.95 9.81 9.74
CA GLY A 265 19.92 8.79 10.00
C GLY A 265 19.03 8.55 8.78
N LEU A 266 19.14 7.39 8.16
CA LEU A 266 18.23 6.93 7.12
C LEU A 266 16.94 6.46 7.80
N ALA A 267 15.86 7.22 7.67
CA ALA A 267 14.55 6.81 8.15
C ALA A 267 13.86 5.94 7.08
N LEU A 268 13.45 4.75 7.47
CA LEU A 268 12.71 3.81 6.64
C LEU A 268 11.37 3.52 7.29
N ALA A 269 10.31 3.84 6.58
CA ALA A 269 8.96 3.49 6.96
C ALA A 269 8.39 2.49 5.94
N PHE A 270 7.90 1.35 6.40
CA PHE A 270 7.16 0.40 5.60
C PHE A 270 5.71 0.39 6.06
N LEU A 271 4.83 0.54 5.10
CA LEU A 271 3.41 0.51 5.31
C LEU A 271 2.79 -0.49 4.36
N ALA A 272 2.21 -1.57 4.87
CA ALA A 272 1.50 -2.55 4.06
C ALA A 272 0.02 -2.53 4.45
N ILE A 273 -0.85 -2.35 3.46
CA ILE A 273 -2.29 -2.57 3.62
C ILE A 273 -2.67 -3.76 2.75
N ALA A 274 -3.13 -4.81 3.42
CA ALA A 274 -3.97 -5.82 2.82
C ALA A 274 -5.35 -5.68 3.44
N MET A 275 -6.43 -5.90 2.69
CA MET A 275 -7.79 -5.74 3.22
C MET A 275 -7.96 -6.55 4.51
N GLY A 276 -7.96 -5.87 5.66
CA GLY A 276 -8.23 -6.46 6.97
C GLY A 276 -7.21 -6.20 8.10
N ILE A 277 -5.93 -5.91 7.82
CA ILE A 277 -4.92 -5.72 8.88
C ILE A 277 -3.90 -4.65 8.52
N LEU A 278 -3.63 -3.78 9.49
CA LEU A 278 -2.71 -2.66 9.40
C LEU A 278 -1.37 -3.00 10.05
N GLY A 279 -0.26 -2.82 9.34
CA GLY A 279 1.08 -2.89 9.91
C GLY A 279 1.92 -1.67 9.51
N LEU A 280 2.30 -0.85 10.48
CA LEU A 280 3.28 0.23 10.31
C LEU A 280 4.59 -0.19 10.97
N ALA A 281 5.69 -0.21 10.22
CA ALA A 281 7.02 -0.38 10.80
C ALA A 281 7.90 0.81 10.47
N LEU A 282 8.35 1.50 11.49
CA LEU A 282 9.39 2.53 11.38
C LEU A 282 10.72 1.91 11.81
N LEU A 283 11.68 1.82 10.90
CA LEU A 283 13.03 1.38 11.21
C LEU A 283 13.98 2.58 11.10
N LEU A 284 14.42 3.07 12.25
CA LEU A 284 15.51 4.06 12.34
C LEU A 284 16.82 3.28 12.48
N ARG A 285 17.75 3.48 11.56
CA ARG A 285 19.11 2.99 11.67
C ARG A 285 20.03 4.18 11.97
N HIS A 286 20.68 4.12 13.13
CA HIS A 286 21.77 5.03 13.52
C HIS A 286 23.05 4.68 12.75
#